data_10c58aaea13906a09b42533848e4ab13
#
_entry.id   10c58aaea13906a09b42533848e4ab13
#
_cell.length_a   1.000
_cell.length_b   1.000
_cell.length_c   1.000
_cell.angle_alpha   90.00
_cell.angle_beta   90.00
_cell.angle_gamma   90.00
#
_symmetry.space_group_name_H-M   'P 1'
#
loop_
_entity.id
_entity.type
_entity.pdbx_description
1 polymer ?
#
loop_
_entity_poly.entity_id
_entity_poly.type
_entity_poly.pdbx_seq_one_letter_code
_entity_poly.pdbx_strand_id
1 'polypeptide(L)'
;MYYFAYASNLNKKQMQARCPGSKPLFVATLPNFKVVFTGWSRKWHGGVATIKSFRGEKVRGAIYEVSDAGMRQLDKHEADYARMNVTVFDEDNQPQKAVTYIKSGQLEETRPSKEYGEVIRQGYRDWGIA
;
A
#
# COMPACT_ATOMS: atom_id res chain seq x y z
N MET A 1 -12.01 0.76 -9.99
CA MET A 1 -11.44 1.93 -9.26
C MET A 1 -9.94 1.77 -9.13
N TYR A 2 -9.23 2.86 -8.95
CA TYR A 2 -7.79 2.85 -8.73
C TYR A 2 -7.48 2.60 -7.26
N TYR A 3 -6.61 1.64 -7.00
CA TYR A 3 -6.10 1.33 -5.67
C TYR A 3 -4.60 1.65 -5.63
N PHE A 4 -4.20 2.47 -4.67
CA PHE A 4 -2.79 2.83 -4.47
C PHE A 4 -2.17 1.90 -3.42
N ALA A 5 -1.23 1.07 -3.86
CA ALA A 5 -0.46 0.17 -3.01
C ALA A 5 0.88 0.81 -2.67
N TYR A 6 1.29 0.75 -1.40
CA TYR A 6 2.55 1.35 -0.97
C TYR A 6 3.44 0.38 -0.17
N ALA A 7 2.96 -0.82 0.12
CA ALA A 7 3.70 -1.77 0.94
C ALA A 7 3.62 -3.18 0.36
N SER A 8 3.13 -4.18 1.12
CA SER A 8 3.19 -5.58 0.67
C SER A 8 2.38 -5.85 -0.60
N ASN A 9 1.30 -5.12 -0.84
CA ASN A 9 0.49 -5.30 -2.05
C ASN A 9 1.18 -4.77 -3.33
N LEU A 10 2.32 -4.10 -3.20
CA LEU A 10 3.20 -3.83 -4.34
C LEU A 10 3.74 -5.14 -4.93
N ASN A 11 3.88 -6.17 -4.10
CA ASN A 11 4.28 -7.48 -4.56
C ASN A 11 3.16 -8.04 -5.45
N LYS A 12 3.43 -8.13 -6.75
CA LYS A 12 2.41 -8.50 -7.74
C LYS A 12 1.86 -9.90 -7.51
N LYS A 13 2.71 -10.83 -7.07
CA LYS A 13 2.28 -12.19 -6.77
C LYS A 13 1.30 -12.21 -5.59
N GLN A 14 1.59 -11.47 -4.53
CA GLN A 14 0.69 -11.35 -3.39
C GLN A 14 -0.63 -10.70 -3.78
N MET A 15 -0.55 -9.60 -4.53
CA MET A 15 -1.75 -8.88 -4.95
C MET A 15 -2.65 -9.75 -5.82
N GLN A 16 -2.07 -10.53 -6.74
CA GLN A 16 -2.82 -11.45 -7.57
C GLN A 16 -3.51 -12.53 -6.74
N ALA A 17 -2.86 -13.02 -5.68
CA ALA A 17 -3.44 -14.01 -4.78
C ALA A 17 -4.59 -13.43 -3.96
N ARG A 18 -4.43 -12.20 -3.46
CA ARG A 18 -5.45 -11.53 -2.63
C ARG A 18 -6.64 -11.01 -3.43
N CYS A 19 -6.37 -10.58 -4.65
CA CYS A 19 -7.37 -9.92 -5.51
C CYS A 19 -7.18 -10.36 -6.95
N PRO A 20 -7.60 -11.60 -7.28
CA PRO A 20 -7.54 -12.06 -8.67
C PRO A 20 -8.36 -11.13 -9.56
N GLY A 21 -7.84 -10.80 -10.71
CA GLY A 21 -8.49 -9.87 -11.63
C GLY A 21 -8.04 -8.42 -11.46
N SER A 22 -7.29 -8.09 -10.42
CA SER A 22 -6.65 -6.78 -10.34
C SER A 22 -5.63 -6.62 -11.46
N LYS A 23 -5.47 -5.38 -11.95
CA LYS A 23 -4.56 -5.10 -13.07
C LYS A 23 -3.52 -4.09 -12.63
N PRO A 24 -2.22 -4.44 -12.64
CA PRO A 24 -1.17 -3.46 -12.38
C PRO A 24 -1.12 -2.45 -13.52
N LEU A 25 -1.11 -1.16 -13.19
CA LEU A 25 -1.16 -0.10 -14.18
C LEU A 25 0.12 0.74 -14.23
N PHE A 26 0.41 1.53 -13.19
CA PHE A 26 1.54 2.46 -13.24
C PHE A 26 2.03 2.83 -11.84
N VAL A 27 3.27 3.32 -11.79
CA VAL A 27 3.89 3.85 -10.57
C VAL A 27 3.31 5.24 -10.28
N ALA A 28 3.11 5.54 -9.01
CA ALA A 28 2.59 6.84 -8.58
C ALA A 28 3.22 7.27 -7.26
N THR A 29 3.07 8.55 -6.94
CA THR A 29 3.63 9.15 -5.74
C THR A 29 2.54 9.86 -4.95
N LEU A 30 2.49 9.60 -3.65
CA LEU A 30 1.61 10.29 -2.71
C LEU A 30 2.43 11.31 -1.92
N PRO A 31 2.26 12.62 -2.15
CA PRO A 31 3.05 13.63 -1.43
C PRO A 31 2.55 13.86 -0.01
N ASN A 32 3.45 14.33 0.84
CA ASN A 32 3.17 14.76 2.22
C ASN A 32 2.68 13.63 3.13
N PHE A 33 3.17 12.43 2.86
CA PHE A 33 2.99 11.24 3.70
C PHE A 33 4.29 10.49 3.79
N LYS A 34 4.43 9.67 4.82
CA LYS A 34 5.53 8.70 4.92
C LYS A 34 5.00 7.36 5.41
N VAL A 35 5.70 6.28 5.03
CA VAL A 35 5.39 4.95 5.52
C VAL A 35 6.00 4.78 6.91
N VAL A 36 5.21 4.22 7.82
CA VAL A 36 5.68 3.79 9.14
C VAL A 36 5.19 2.37 9.38
N PHE A 37 5.86 1.65 10.27
CA PHE A 37 5.49 0.29 10.66
C PHE A 37 5.02 0.33 12.10
N THR A 38 3.82 -0.22 12.35
CA THR A 38 3.16 -0.08 13.65
C THR A 38 2.45 -1.36 14.07
N GLY A 39 2.17 -1.46 15.36
CA GLY A 39 1.38 -2.56 15.90
C GLY A 39 2.10 -3.90 15.84
N TRP A 40 1.32 -4.98 15.91
CA TRP A 40 1.84 -6.33 15.81
C TRP A 40 0.90 -7.19 14.99
N SER A 41 1.41 -7.82 13.96
CA SER A 41 0.64 -8.73 13.10
C SER A 41 0.96 -10.18 13.47
N ARG A 42 -0.07 -10.97 13.70
CA ARG A 42 0.08 -12.42 13.90
C ARG A 42 0.61 -13.09 12.64
N LYS A 43 0.15 -12.64 11.49
CA LYS A 43 0.57 -13.19 10.20
C LYS A 43 2.04 -12.91 9.93
N TRP A 44 2.47 -11.65 10.12
CA TRP A 44 3.82 -11.21 9.74
C TRP A 44 4.83 -11.25 10.88
N HIS A 45 4.39 -11.43 12.12
CA HIS A 45 5.25 -11.48 13.32
C HIS A 45 6.05 -10.19 13.50
N GLY A 46 5.39 -9.06 13.36
CA GLY A 46 6.03 -7.76 13.51
C GLY A 46 5.09 -6.63 13.16
N GLY A 47 5.62 -5.42 13.10
CA GLY A 47 4.87 -4.24 12.70
C GLY A 47 4.45 -4.31 11.25
N VAL A 48 3.30 -3.69 10.96
CA VAL A 48 2.78 -3.62 9.59
C VAL A 48 2.75 -2.19 9.11
N ALA A 49 2.85 -2.00 7.80
CA ALA A 49 2.95 -0.69 7.19
C ALA A 49 1.63 0.06 7.26
N THR A 50 1.74 1.35 7.53
CA THR A 50 0.68 2.32 7.31
C THR A 50 1.35 3.61 6.86
N ILE A 51 0.56 4.62 6.53
CA ILE A 51 1.09 5.94 6.17
C ILE A 51 0.59 6.95 7.18
N LYS A 52 1.40 7.99 7.38
CA LYS A 52 0.99 9.12 8.20
C LYS A 52 1.40 10.43 7.52
N SER A 53 0.64 11.49 7.77
CA SER A 53 0.96 12.81 7.25
C SER A 53 2.36 13.23 7.69
N PHE A 54 3.16 13.69 6.75
CA PHE A 54 4.49 14.18 7.03
C PHE A 54 4.90 15.16 5.94
N ARG A 55 4.85 16.44 6.27
CA ARG A 55 5.09 17.52 5.33
C ARG A 55 6.47 17.41 4.70
N GLY A 56 6.52 17.46 3.38
CA GLY A 56 7.77 17.41 2.62
C GLY A 56 8.24 16.01 2.24
N GLU A 57 7.68 14.98 2.85
CA GLU A 57 7.96 13.59 2.49
C GLU A 57 7.01 13.13 1.38
N LYS A 58 7.32 11.99 0.80
CA LYS A 58 6.46 11.37 -0.21
C LYS A 58 6.54 9.86 -0.12
N VAL A 59 5.46 9.21 -0.53
CA VAL A 59 5.38 7.75 -0.59
C VAL A 59 5.32 7.34 -2.05
N ARG A 60 6.27 6.54 -2.50
CA ARG A 60 6.22 5.95 -3.82
C ARG A 60 5.50 4.62 -3.75
N GLY A 61 4.62 4.40 -4.69
CA GLY A 61 3.85 3.18 -4.78
C GLY A 61 3.34 2.96 -6.19
N ALA A 62 2.24 2.24 -6.30
CA ALA A 62 1.72 1.88 -7.61
C ALA A 62 0.20 1.76 -7.61
N ILE A 63 -0.36 1.93 -8.79
CA ILE A 63 -1.80 1.87 -9.01
C ILE A 63 -2.17 0.53 -9.64
N TYR A 64 -3.18 -0.10 -9.05
CA TYR A 64 -3.89 -1.23 -9.64
C TYR A 64 -5.30 -0.79 -10.01
N GLU A 65 -5.81 -1.29 -11.11
CA GLU A 65 -7.24 -1.22 -11.40
C GLU A 65 -7.93 -2.38 -10.71
N VAL A 66 -8.92 -2.08 -9.86
CA VAL A 66 -9.61 -3.09 -9.04
C VAL A 66 -11.11 -2.85 -9.13
N SER A 67 -11.88 -3.92 -9.31
CA SER A 67 -13.34 -3.85 -9.29
C SER A 67 -13.86 -3.63 -7.87
N ASP A 68 -15.12 -3.25 -7.75
CA ASP A 68 -15.75 -3.11 -6.42
C ASP A 68 -15.72 -4.44 -5.65
N ALA A 69 -15.97 -5.55 -6.34
CA ALA A 69 -15.88 -6.88 -5.74
C ALA A 69 -14.45 -7.19 -5.28
N GLY A 70 -13.45 -6.80 -6.08
CA GLY A 70 -12.04 -6.95 -5.74
C GLY A 70 -11.66 -6.14 -4.50
N MET A 71 -12.17 -4.93 -4.39
CA MET A 71 -11.91 -4.11 -3.20
C MET A 71 -12.52 -4.73 -1.95
N ARG A 72 -13.71 -5.33 -2.05
CA ARG A 72 -14.31 -6.04 -0.92
C ARG A 72 -13.46 -7.26 -0.50
N GLN A 73 -12.83 -7.93 -1.45
CA GLN A 73 -11.88 -9.00 -1.12
C GLN A 73 -10.64 -8.47 -0.42
N LEU A 74 -10.10 -7.36 -0.89
CA LEU A 74 -8.94 -6.72 -0.24
C LEU A 74 -9.27 -6.28 1.18
N ASP A 75 -10.45 -5.74 1.41
CA ASP A 75 -10.89 -5.31 2.75
C ASP A 75 -10.74 -6.43 3.77
N LYS A 76 -10.96 -7.68 3.38
CA LYS A 76 -10.82 -8.84 4.27
C LYS A 76 -9.37 -9.07 4.69
N HIS A 77 -8.42 -8.78 3.81
CA HIS A 77 -7.00 -8.87 4.13
C HIS A 77 -6.50 -7.66 4.90
N GLU A 78 -7.27 -6.57 4.88
CA GLU A 78 -6.94 -5.31 5.50
C GLU A 78 -7.90 -4.99 6.65
N ALA A 79 -8.21 -6.01 7.48
CA ALA A 79 -9.25 -5.91 8.51
C ALA A 79 -9.00 -4.79 9.52
N ASP A 80 -7.73 -4.47 9.81
CA ASP A 80 -7.37 -3.41 10.76
C ASP A 80 -7.18 -2.06 10.09
N TYR A 81 -7.50 -1.95 8.80
CA TYR A 81 -7.30 -0.74 8.02
C TYR A 81 -8.64 -0.17 7.58
N ALA A 82 -8.66 1.13 7.33
CA ALA A 82 -9.79 1.80 6.69
C ALA A 82 -9.38 2.30 5.32
N ARG A 83 -10.34 2.37 4.40
CA ARG A 83 -10.12 2.98 3.10
C ARG A 83 -10.03 4.49 3.25
N MET A 84 -9.13 5.11 2.49
CA MET A 84 -8.97 6.56 2.45
C MET A 84 -8.79 6.99 1.00
N ASN A 85 -9.52 8.02 0.60
CA ASN A 85 -9.36 8.61 -0.72
C ASN A 85 -8.10 9.47 -0.73
N VAL A 86 -7.30 9.33 -1.77
CA VAL A 86 -6.06 10.09 -1.94
C VAL A 86 -5.96 10.61 -3.36
N THR A 87 -5.15 11.65 -3.54
CA THR A 87 -4.70 12.08 -4.86
C THR A 87 -3.22 11.77 -4.96
N VAL A 88 -2.87 10.96 -5.93
CA VAL A 88 -1.48 10.59 -6.22
C VAL A 88 -1.09 11.17 -7.58
N PHE A 89 0.21 11.22 -7.86
CA PHE A 89 0.71 11.77 -9.11
C PHE A 89 1.45 10.70 -9.88
N ASP A 90 1.09 10.53 -11.15
CA ASP A 90 1.75 9.56 -12.01
C ASP A 90 3.13 10.06 -12.47
N GLU A 91 3.80 9.27 -13.31
CA GLU A 91 5.15 9.62 -13.76
C GLU A 91 5.20 10.84 -14.68
N ASP A 92 4.05 11.22 -15.26
CA ASP A 92 3.91 12.46 -16.03
C ASP A 92 3.45 13.63 -15.13
N ASN A 93 3.51 13.43 -13.82
CA ASN A 93 3.10 14.41 -12.81
C ASN A 93 1.64 14.82 -12.93
N GLN A 94 0.78 13.93 -13.41
CA GLN A 94 -0.66 14.16 -13.52
C GLN A 94 -1.37 13.60 -12.31
N PRO A 95 -2.35 14.34 -11.74
CA PRO A 95 -3.10 13.88 -10.58
C PRO A 95 -4.02 12.71 -10.95
N GLN A 96 -4.04 11.71 -10.08
CA GLN A 96 -4.90 10.56 -10.20
C GLN A 96 -5.60 10.32 -8.88
N LYS A 97 -6.92 10.23 -8.90
CA LYS A 97 -7.70 9.90 -7.70
C LYS A 97 -7.67 8.39 -7.47
N ALA A 98 -7.38 8.01 -6.24
CA ALA A 98 -7.26 6.61 -5.87
C ALA A 98 -7.77 6.38 -4.46
N VAL A 99 -7.93 5.13 -4.09
CA VAL A 99 -8.20 4.72 -2.72
C VAL A 99 -6.98 3.97 -2.20
N THR A 100 -6.68 4.12 -0.90
CA THR A 100 -5.63 3.37 -0.24
C THR A 100 -6.12 2.92 1.13
N TYR A 101 -5.29 2.16 1.84
CA TYR A 101 -5.62 1.70 3.19
C TYR A 101 -4.73 2.41 4.21
N ILE A 102 -5.32 2.79 5.33
CA ILE A 102 -4.62 3.46 6.42
C ILE A 102 -5.10 2.89 7.76
N LYS A 103 -4.15 2.70 8.69
CA LYS A 103 -4.48 2.39 10.08
C LYS A 103 -4.66 3.70 10.81
N SER A 104 -5.77 3.83 11.54
CA SER A 104 -6.05 5.03 12.33
C SER A 104 -5.58 4.85 13.77
N GLY A 105 -5.44 5.96 14.48
CA GLY A 105 -5.06 5.98 15.88
C GLY A 105 -3.56 6.20 16.07
N GLN A 106 -3.18 6.38 17.34
CA GLN A 106 -1.78 6.51 17.72
C GLN A 106 -1.24 5.11 18.01
N LEU A 107 -0.56 4.55 17.00
CA LEU A 107 0.03 3.23 17.12
C LEU A 107 1.53 3.38 17.38
N GLU A 108 2.01 2.59 18.30
CA GLU A 108 3.43 2.51 18.58
C GLU A 108 4.17 1.95 17.38
N GLU A 109 5.28 2.58 17.00
CA GLU A 109 6.10 2.09 15.91
C GLU A 109 6.79 0.80 16.33
N THR A 110 6.69 -0.21 15.46
CA THR A 110 7.21 -1.54 15.71
C THR A 110 7.96 -2.01 14.46
N ARG A 111 9.13 -2.59 14.68
CA ARG A 111 9.96 -3.09 13.57
C ARG A 111 9.19 -4.17 12.79
N PRO A 112 9.21 -4.10 11.44
CA PRO A 112 8.63 -5.18 10.63
C PRO A 112 9.50 -6.43 10.70
N SER A 113 8.88 -7.60 10.49
CA SER A 113 9.64 -8.85 10.38
C SER A 113 10.48 -8.84 9.10
N LYS A 114 11.50 -9.70 9.08
CA LYS A 114 12.33 -9.89 7.90
C LYS A 114 11.49 -10.37 6.71
N GLU A 115 10.57 -11.30 6.94
CA GLU A 115 9.70 -11.86 5.91
C GLU A 115 8.82 -10.79 5.27
N TYR A 116 8.19 -9.97 6.10
CA TYR A 116 7.33 -8.88 5.61
C TYR A 116 8.15 -7.87 4.80
N GLY A 117 9.33 -7.52 5.29
CA GLY A 117 10.24 -6.63 4.56
C GLY A 117 10.66 -7.18 3.21
N GLU A 118 10.88 -8.51 3.10
CA GLU A 118 11.22 -9.14 1.83
C GLU A 118 10.07 -9.08 0.83
N VAL A 119 8.84 -9.29 1.28
CA VAL A 119 7.65 -9.17 0.41
C VAL A 119 7.55 -7.76 -0.17
N ILE A 120 7.77 -6.74 0.67
CA ILE A 120 7.74 -5.35 0.24
C ILE A 120 8.88 -5.05 -0.75
N ARG A 121 10.09 -5.50 -0.45
CA ARG A 121 11.25 -5.29 -1.34
C ARG A 121 11.03 -5.92 -2.72
N GLN A 122 10.45 -7.13 -2.75
CA GLN A 122 10.10 -7.75 -4.02
C GLN A 122 9.08 -6.90 -4.77
N GLY A 123 8.12 -6.33 -4.06
CA GLY A 123 7.14 -5.41 -4.66
C GLY A 123 7.82 -4.21 -5.31
N TYR A 124 8.79 -3.60 -4.65
CA TYR A 124 9.56 -2.50 -5.23
C TYR A 124 10.26 -2.94 -6.51
N ARG A 125 10.86 -4.12 -6.51
CA ARG A 125 11.51 -4.68 -7.70
C ARG A 125 10.50 -4.92 -8.82
N ASP A 126 9.32 -5.44 -8.49
CA ASP A 126 8.26 -5.72 -9.47
C ASP A 126 7.84 -4.46 -10.23
N TRP A 127 7.94 -3.31 -9.60
CA TRP A 127 7.52 -2.03 -10.17
C TRP A 127 8.69 -1.13 -10.59
N GLY A 128 9.92 -1.57 -10.37
CA GLY A 128 11.09 -0.73 -10.67
C GLY A 128 11.21 0.49 -9.78
N ILE A 129 10.73 0.42 -8.55
CA ILE A 129 10.83 1.49 -7.56
C ILE A 129 12.14 1.31 -6.79
N ALA A 130 12.95 2.37 -6.76
CA ALA A 130 14.22 2.34 -6.05
C ALA A 130 14.01 2.54 -4.54
#